data_4b15b6d0d2fcef358e618dd98ed2571b
#
_entry.id   4b15b6d0d2fcef358e618dd98ed2571b
#
_cell.length_a   1.000
_cell.length_b   1.000
_cell.length_c   1.000
_cell.angle_alpha   90.00
_cell.angle_beta   90.00
_cell.angle_gamma   90.00
#
_symmetry.space_group_name_H-M   'P 1'
#
loop_
_entity.id
_entity.type
_entity.pdbx_description
1 polymer ?
#
loop_
_entity_poly.entity_id
_entity_poly.type
_entity_poly.pdbx_seq_one_letter_code
_entity_poly.pdbx_strand_id
1 'polypeptide(L)'
;SAVDGELTKLSEIARSTSNENKLQDSYAFEMYVRDNRLIVLTNYYNYHIMRGGAEPAIDVMPATDATPEMRSYIYPYFSGIVGVEIYDISDKSSPTHLNSFSQSGSYASSRMIGDIVYLVSNESIYNEIDKKRPETFVPMVYRNGEGTLLDAQDICIAIDPEYYHGSAQYLVVSGIDTSGEGEIVSTKSMLGYGNTIYSSSENLYVAAYSQLKESGNRSSDATQLYRFSLDAGNIELEAEGMVPGSIINQFAMDEYDGTFRIVTTVNSYSYSDGRRGDMVWRSITDNEQYNALYTLDSNLDIIGKIENLAPDERVYSVRFDGETGYFVTFRQVDPLFSVDLSNPANPVILGELKIPGFSEYLHPFADGLLFGLGKDADEESGRVGCIKL
;
A
#
# COMPACT_ATOMS: atom_id res chain seq x y z
N SER A 1 2.36 27.25 20.19
CA SER A 1 1.52 28.21 19.46
C SER A 1 2.36 29.02 18.49
N ALA A 2 1.74 29.52 17.43
CA ALA A 2 2.36 30.42 16.47
C ALA A 2 1.66 31.77 16.54
N VAL A 3 2.41 32.85 16.83
CA VAL A 3 1.93 34.23 16.83
C VAL A 3 2.98 35.09 16.15
N ASP A 4 2.56 35.85 15.14
CA ASP A 4 3.42 36.75 14.37
C ASP A 4 4.68 36.07 13.77
N GLY A 5 4.57 34.78 13.39
CA GLY A 5 5.67 33.97 12.85
C GLY A 5 6.60 33.38 13.92
N GLU A 6 6.38 33.66 15.20
CA GLU A 6 7.14 33.02 16.30
C GLU A 6 6.43 31.75 16.80
N LEU A 7 7.22 30.67 16.99
CA LEU A 7 6.75 29.41 17.54
C LEU A 7 7.08 29.32 19.04
N THR A 8 6.06 29.10 19.86
CA THR A 8 6.23 28.86 21.30
C THR A 8 5.86 27.43 21.64
N LYS A 9 6.79 26.68 22.25
CA LYS A 9 6.53 25.35 22.81
C LYS A 9 5.63 25.47 24.02
N LEU A 10 4.44 24.88 24.00
CA LEU A 10 3.49 24.87 25.10
C LEU A 10 3.65 23.67 26.01
N SER A 11 3.89 22.52 25.43
CA SER A 11 4.05 21.26 26.17
C SER A 11 4.92 20.26 25.37
N GLU A 12 5.22 19.15 26.02
CA GLU A 12 5.91 18.00 25.45
C GLU A 12 5.25 16.73 25.96
N ILE A 13 4.87 15.85 25.04
CA ILE A 13 4.39 14.51 25.38
C ILE A 13 5.62 13.61 25.40
N ALA A 14 6.04 13.20 26.63
CA ALA A 14 7.14 12.28 26.80
C ALA A 14 6.71 10.86 26.36
N ARG A 15 7.62 10.15 25.71
CA ARG A 15 7.43 8.72 25.42
C ARG A 15 7.21 7.94 26.72
N SER A 16 6.18 7.10 26.75
CA SER A 16 6.05 6.10 27.80
C SER A 16 7.09 5.01 27.57
N THR A 17 8.18 5.03 28.34
CA THR A 17 9.12 3.92 28.45
C THR A 17 8.64 2.97 29.56
N SER A 18 7.49 2.35 29.38
CA SER A 18 7.00 1.37 30.36
C SER A 18 7.85 0.09 30.28
N ASN A 19 8.70 -0.07 31.27
CA ASN A 19 9.74 -1.11 31.36
C ASN A 19 9.27 -2.54 31.62
N GLU A 20 7.97 -2.82 31.66
CA GLU A 20 7.52 -4.15 32.09
C GLU A 20 7.08 -5.08 30.96
N ASN A 21 6.76 -4.58 29.76
CA ASN A 21 6.39 -5.40 28.61
C ASN A 21 7.23 -5.04 27.38
N LYS A 22 8.51 -5.38 27.37
CA LYS A 22 9.43 -5.57 26.22
C LYS A 22 9.07 -4.97 24.83
N LEU A 23 8.25 -3.94 24.74
CA LEU A 23 8.05 -3.12 23.55
C LEU A 23 9.23 -2.14 23.49
N GLN A 24 10.33 -2.59 22.88
CA GLN A 24 11.51 -1.77 22.68
C GLN A 24 11.27 -0.93 21.42
N ASP A 25 11.50 0.38 21.56
CA ASP A 25 11.54 1.39 20.52
C ASP A 25 10.21 1.63 19.75
N SER A 26 9.30 2.39 20.37
CA SER A 26 8.20 3.01 19.66
C SER A 26 8.61 4.39 19.12
N TYR A 27 8.16 4.76 17.92
CA TYR A 27 8.30 6.12 17.41
C TYR A 27 7.00 6.61 16.76
N ALA A 28 6.68 7.88 17.01
CA ALA A 28 5.59 8.56 16.33
C ALA A 28 6.08 9.02 14.95
N PHE A 29 5.26 8.84 13.91
CA PHE A 29 5.64 9.17 12.54
C PHE A 29 4.59 10.01 11.80
N GLU A 30 3.34 9.98 12.25
CA GLU A 30 2.23 10.72 11.67
C GLU A 30 1.27 11.18 12.76
N MET A 31 0.47 12.22 12.50
CA MET A 31 -0.53 12.70 13.43
C MET A 31 -1.71 13.34 12.72
N TYR A 32 -2.87 13.27 13.37
CA TYR A 32 -4.07 14.01 13.01
C TYR A 32 -4.47 14.91 14.18
N VAL A 33 -5.04 16.04 13.86
CA VAL A 33 -5.64 16.95 14.86
C VAL A 33 -7.09 17.20 14.47
N ARG A 34 -7.99 16.90 15.39
CA ARG A 34 -9.42 17.11 15.20
C ARG A 34 -9.99 17.73 16.47
N ASP A 35 -10.52 18.96 16.37
CA ASP A 35 -11.04 19.72 17.50
C ASP A 35 -10.01 19.77 18.67
N ASN A 36 -10.34 19.16 19.80
CA ASN A 36 -9.47 19.05 20.97
C ASN A 36 -8.82 17.67 21.09
N ARG A 37 -8.70 16.91 19.99
CA ARG A 37 -8.02 15.62 19.93
C ARG A 37 -6.74 15.72 19.13
N LEU A 38 -5.70 15.14 19.68
CA LEU A 38 -4.46 14.82 18.97
C LEU A 38 -4.39 13.29 18.85
N ILE A 39 -4.34 12.82 17.65
CA ILE A 39 -4.22 11.40 17.30
C ILE A 39 -2.81 11.20 16.75
N VAL A 40 -2.02 10.36 17.42
CA VAL A 40 -0.62 10.10 17.05
C VAL A 40 -0.48 8.67 16.58
N LEU A 41 0.04 8.48 15.37
CA LEU A 41 0.35 7.18 14.84
C LEU A 41 1.76 6.76 15.26
N THR A 42 1.88 5.54 15.76
CA THR A 42 3.11 5.01 16.34
C THR A 42 3.44 3.64 15.76
N ASN A 43 4.72 3.38 15.57
CA ASN A 43 5.23 2.04 15.28
C ASN A 43 5.89 1.47 16.53
N TYR A 44 5.67 0.18 16.78
CA TYR A 44 6.31 -0.61 17.81
C TYR A 44 7.02 -1.80 17.17
N TYR A 45 8.23 -2.10 17.61
CA TYR A 45 8.99 -3.25 17.14
C TYR A 45 9.12 -4.26 18.27
N ASN A 46 8.61 -5.46 18.04
CA ASN A 46 8.83 -6.61 18.91
C ASN A 46 9.97 -7.45 18.37
N TYR A 47 11.01 -7.63 19.20
CA TYR A 47 12.08 -8.59 18.94
C TYR A 47 11.63 -9.97 19.43
N HIS A 48 11.28 -10.85 18.51
CA HIS A 48 11.10 -12.26 18.83
C HIS A 48 12.39 -13.02 18.52
N ILE A 49 13.04 -13.54 19.56
CA ILE A 49 14.13 -14.50 19.40
C ILE A 49 13.47 -15.89 19.28
N MET A 50 13.43 -16.44 18.06
CA MET A 50 13.01 -17.84 17.90
C MET A 50 14.07 -18.74 18.49
N ARG A 51 13.73 -19.41 19.58
CA ARG A 51 14.48 -20.57 20.06
C ARG A 51 14.04 -21.80 19.26
N GLY A 52 14.68 -22.09 18.15
CA GLY A 52 14.70 -23.44 17.62
C GLY A 52 15.31 -24.34 18.69
N GLY A 53 14.71 -25.51 18.97
CA GLY A 53 14.91 -26.40 20.10
C GLY A 53 16.34 -26.87 20.48
N ALA A 54 17.29 -25.98 20.59
CA ALA A 54 18.56 -26.13 21.28
C ALA A 54 18.95 -24.75 21.82
N GLU A 55 19.39 -24.64 23.05
CA GLU A 55 19.87 -23.38 23.63
C GLU A 55 20.95 -22.76 22.72
N PRO A 56 20.84 -21.47 22.37
CA PRO A 56 21.91 -20.84 21.62
C PRO A 56 23.11 -20.66 22.53
N ALA A 57 24.17 -21.39 22.26
CA ALA A 57 25.51 -20.96 22.69
C ALA A 57 25.78 -19.64 21.95
N ILE A 58 25.78 -18.52 22.66
CA ILE A 58 26.31 -17.24 22.18
C ILE A 58 27.84 -17.39 22.19
N ASP A 59 28.36 -18.11 21.21
CA ASP A 59 29.75 -18.03 20.83
C ASP A 59 29.80 -17.82 19.32
N VAL A 60 30.32 -16.69 18.93
CA VAL A 60 30.62 -16.37 17.54
C VAL A 60 31.80 -17.24 17.13
N MET A 61 31.50 -18.48 16.71
CA MET A 61 32.55 -19.33 16.13
C MET A 61 32.88 -18.87 14.71
N PRO A 62 34.17 -18.83 14.34
CA PRO A 62 34.57 -18.54 12.97
C PRO A 62 34.01 -19.60 12.02
N ALA A 63 33.60 -19.16 10.83
CA ALA A 63 32.84 -19.90 9.83
C ALA A 63 33.47 -21.18 9.23
N THR A 64 34.57 -21.69 9.78
CA THR A 64 35.35 -22.77 9.18
C THR A 64 35.09 -24.17 9.74
N ASP A 65 34.38 -24.30 10.89
CA ASP A 65 34.25 -25.62 11.55
C ASP A 65 32.84 -26.11 11.79
N ALA A 66 31.81 -25.48 11.15
CA ALA A 66 30.43 -25.91 11.29
C ALA A 66 30.08 -27.02 10.29
N THR A 67 29.65 -28.17 10.82
CA THR A 67 29.06 -29.23 9.99
C THR A 67 27.73 -28.77 9.39
N PRO A 68 27.29 -29.37 8.24
CA PRO A 68 26.02 -28.97 7.59
C PRO A 68 24.77 -29.06 8.48
N GLU A 69 24.78 -29.85 9.52
CA GLU A 69 23.69 -30.05 10.48
C GLU A 69 23.59 -28.96 11.55
N MET A 70 24.64 -28.16 11.73
CA MET A 70 24.69 -27.06 12.73
C MET A 70 24.29 -25.69 12.19
N ARG A 71 23.89 -25.59 10.92
CA ARG A 71 23.43 -24.33 10.32
C ARG A 71 21.93 -24.10 10.51
N SER A 72 21.43 -24.15 11.73
CA SER A 72 20.16 -23.50 12.02
C SER A 72 20.44 -21.99 12.08
N TYR A 73 20.23 -21.29 10.98
CA TYR A 73 20.30 -19.83 10.95
C TYR A 73 19.16 -19.30 11.81
N ILE A 74 19.48 -18.72 12.95
CA ILE A 74 18.54 -17.94 13.75
C ILE A 74 18.38 -16.61 13.03
N TYR A 75 17.30 -16.46 12.28
CA TYR A 75 16.89 -15.15 11.79
C TYR A 75 16.09 -14.46 12.89
N PRO A 76 16.51 -13.29 13.37
CA PRO A 76 15.65 -12.50 14.24
C PRO A 76 14.38 -12.14 13.45
N TYR A 77 13.24 -12.53 13.97
CA TYR A 77 11.94 -12.18 13.40
C TYR A 77 11.50 -10.86 14.03
N PHE A 78 11.15 -9.91 13.17
CA PHE A 78 10.58 -8.63 13.58
C PHE A 78 9.08 -8.66 13.25
N SER A 79 8.22 -8.69 14.25
CA SER A 79 6.82 -8.39 14.06
C SER A 79 6.63 -6.89 14.29
N GLY A 80 6.13 -6.18 13.28
CA GLY A 80 5.67 -4.82 13.43
C GLY A 80 4.35 -4.80 14.18
N ILE A 81 4.13 -3.78 14.98
CA ILE A 81 2.83 -3.39 15.51
C ILE A 81 2.69 -1.90 15.19
N VAL A 82 1.58 -1.52 14.61
CA VAL A 82 1.25 -0.11 14.37
C VAL A 82 0.08 0.30 15.25
N GLY A 83 0.13 1.50 15.80
CA GLY A 83 -0.89 1.95 16.75
C GLY A 83 -1.31 3.41 16.59
N VAL A 84 -2.37 3.72 17.28
CA VAL A 84 -3.00 5.02 17.39
C VAL A 84 -3.09 5.38 18.86
N GLU A 85 -2.46 6.49 19.24
CA GLU A 85 -2.53 7.06 20.57
C GLU A 85 -3.44 8.28 20.53
N ILE A 86 -4.43 8.35 21.42
CA ILE A 86 -5.41 9.44 21.48
C ILE A 86 -5.14 10.31 22.70
N TYR A 87 -5.01 11.61 22.47
CA TYR A 87 -4.81 12.63 23.53
C TYR A 87 -5.90 13.68 23.50
N ASP A 88 -6.35 14.10 24.67
CA ASP A 88 -7.11 15.34 24.86
C ASP A 88 -6.12 16.51 24.92
N ILE A 89 -6.31 17.48 24.02
CA ILE A 89 -5.53 18.71 23.93
C ILE A 89 -6.38 19.97 24.19
N SER A 90 -7.48 19.83 24.94
CA SER A 90 -8.31 20.97 25.38
C SER A 90 -7.44 21.98 26.12
N ASP A 91 -6.56 21.51 27.02
CA ASP A 91 -5.44 22.25 27.53
C ASP A 91 -4.15 21.89 26.82
N LYS A 92 -3.76 22.73 25.86
CA LYS A 92 -2.53 22.48 25.04
C LYS A 92 -1.23 22.56 25.87
N SER A 93 -1.29 23.11 27.10
CA SER A 93 -0.14 23.12 28.02
C SER A 93 0.00 21.81 28.81
N SER A 94 -1.07 21.01 28.87
CA SER A 94 -1.13 19.75 29.62
C SER A 94 -1.96 18.69 28.86
N PRO A 95 -1.50 18.18 27.72
CA PRO A 95 -2.18 17.10 27.00
C PRO A 95 -2.38 15.87 27.87
N THR A 96 -3.58 15.28 27.82
CA THR A 96 -3.91 14.08 28.60
C THR A 96 -4.09 12.89 27.67
N HIS A 97 -3.34 11.80 27.92
CA HIS A 97 -3.51 10.54 27.20
C HIS A 97 -4.85 9.91 27.59
N LEU A 98 -5.65 9.51 26.59
CA LEU A 98 -6.96 8.91 26.79
C LEU A 98 -6.94 7.41 26.59
N ASN A 99 -6.42 6.96 25.42
CA ASN A 99 -6.45 5.55 25.07
C ASN A 99 -5.40 5.22 24.00
N SER A 100 -5.05 3.94 23.88
CA SER A 100 -4.21 3.44 22.81
C SER A 100 -4.83 2.20 22.13
N PHE A 101 -4.74 2.17 20.82
CA PHE A 101 -5.17 1.06 19.97
C PHE A 101 -4.01 0.68 19.06
N SER A 102 -3.84 -0.62 18.82
CA SER A 102 -2.84 -1.06 17.85
C SER A 102 -3.24 -2.38 17.20
N GLN A 103 -2.58 -2.70 16.10
CA GLN A 103 -2.80 -3.92 15.35
C GLN A 103 -1.49 -4.51 14.85
N SER A 104 -1.50 -5.80 14.56
CA SER A 104 -0.37 -6.52 13.98
C SER A 104 0.03 -5.92 12.64
N GLY A 105 1.33 -5.98 12.35
CA GLY A 105 1.89 -5.59 11.08
C GLY A 105 2.56 -4.22 11.07
N SER A 106 3.31 -3.99 9.99
CA SER A 106 3.97 -2.71 9.74
C SER A 106 3.00 -1.75 9.06
N TYR A 107 3.13 -0.47 9.37
CA TYR A 107 2.30 0.58 8.76
C TYR A 107 2.34 0.52 7.22
N ALA A 108 1.17 0.53 6.62
CA ALA A 108 0.99 0.62 5.18
C ALA A 108 0.35 1.95 4.77
N SER A 109 -0.73 2.35 5.45
CA SER A 109 -1.44 3.60 5.19
C SER A 109 -2.35 3.97 6.36
N SER A 110 -2.80 5.21 6.40
CA SER A 110 -3.89 5.65 7.26
C SER A 110 -4.73 6.74 6.60
N ARG A 111 -5.98 6.83 7.00
CA ARG A 111 -6.90 7.88 6.57
C ARG A 111 -7.81 8.29 7.71
N MET A 112 -7.95 9.58 7.94
CA MET A 112 -8.95 10.10 8.86
C MET A 112 -10.15 10.65 8.08
N ILE A 113 -11.35 10.12 8.38
CA ILE A 113 -12.63 10.54 7.78
C ILE A 113 -13.58 10.87 8.94
N GLY A 114 -13.92 12.14 9.09
CA GLY A 114 -14.66 12.57 10.28
C GLY A 114 -13.83 12.33 11.56
N ASP A 115 -14.38 11.58 12.49
CA ASP A 115 -13.72 11.18 13.74
C ASP A 115 -13.13 9.76 13.67
N ILE A 116 -13.21 9.10 12.53
CA ILE A 116 -12.74 7.75 12.34
C ILE A 116 -11.33 7.77 11.70
N VAL A 117 -10.40 7.05 12.31
CA VAL A 117 -9.10 6.71 11.69
C VAL A 117 -9.18 5.29 11.13
N TYR A 118 -9.03 5.16 9.83
CA TYR A 118 -8.81 3.88 9.18
C TYR A 118 -7.32 3.62 9.13
N LEU A 119 -6.87 2.61 9.88
CA LEU A 119 -5.47 2.22 10.00
C LEU A 119 -5.23 0.94 9.19
N VAL A 120 -4.25 0.96 8.31
CA VAL A 120 -3.89 -0.17 7.44
C VAL A 120 -2.47 -0.62 7.73
N SER A 121 -2.29 -1.93 7.93
CA SER A 121 -0.98 -2.55 8.12
C SER A 121 -0.79 -3.82 7.30
N ASN A 122 0.46 -4.15 7.05
CA ASN A 122 0.88 -5.40 6.41
C ASN A 122 1.58 -6.30 7.43
N GLU A 123 1.03 -7.47 7.68
CA GLU A 123 1.58 -8.50 8.58
C GLU A 123 2.07 -9.69 7.75
N SER A 124 3.37 -9.92 7.74
CA SER A 124 3.98 -11.04 7.02
C SER A 124 4.19 -12.23 7.93
N ILE A 125 3.80 -13.42 7.47
CA ILE A 125 3.99 -14.67 8.20
C ILE A 125 5.29 -15.31 7.71
N TYR A 126 6.34 -15.21 8.52
CA TYR A 126 7.67 -15.75 8.19
C TYR A 126 7.96 -17.11 8.83
N ASN A 127 7.10 -17.57 9.76
CA ASN A 127 7.39 -18.68 10.63
C ASN A 127 6.65 -19.95 10.23
N GLU A 128 7.17 -21.09 10.70
CA GLU A 128 6.41 -22.33 10.69
C GLU A 128 5.14 -22.16 11.53
N ILE A 129 4.00 -22.50 10.96
CA ILE A 129 2.69 -22.34 11.59
C ILE A 129 2.57 -23.31 12.76
N ASP A 130 2.55 -22.79 13.98
CA ASP A 130 2.21 -23.57 15.18
C ASP A 130 0.74 -23.42 15.52
N LYS A 131 -0.06 -24.41 15.18
CA LYS A 131 -1.52 -24.43 15.44
C LYS A 131 -1.89 -24.29 16.91
N LYS A 132 -0.96 -24.48 17.85
CA LYS A 132 -1.18 -24.30 19.29
C LYS A 132 -0.97 -22.86 19.74
N ARG A 133 -0.40 -22.03 18.88
CA ARG A 133 -0.10 -20.62 19.12
C ARG A 133 -0.60 -19.76 17.96
N PRO A 134 -1.93 -19.59 17.83
CA PRO A 134 -2.52 -18.85 16.72
C PRO A 134 -2.02 -17.40 16.62
N GLU A 135 -1.61 -16.79 17.74
CA GLU A 135 -1.00 -15.46 17.79
C GLU A 135 0.29 -15.31 16.97
N THR A 136 0.87 -16.41 16.50
CA THR A 136 2.08 -16.40 15.64
C THR A 136 1.76 -16.31 14.15
N PHE A 137 0.48 -16.45 13.76
CA PHE A 137 0.08 -16.45 12.35
C PHE A 137 -1.32 -15.87 12.07
N VAL A 138 -2.08 -15.52 13.11
CA VAL A 138 -3.36 -14.81 12.99
C VAL A 138 -3.16 -13.37 13.45
N PRO A 139 -3.61 -12.37 12.70
CA PRO A 139 -3.52 -10.97 13.11
C PRO A 139 -4.18 -10.71 14.46
N MET A 140 -3.62 -9.77 15.21
CA MET A 140 -4.11 -9.33 16.50
C MET A 140 -4.43 -7.84 16.50
N VAL A 141 -5.42 -7.47 17.29
CA VAL A 141 -5.71 -6.08 17.67
C VAL A 141 -5.51 -5.91 19.16
N TYR A 142 -5.12 -4.71 19.58
CA TYR A 142 -4.78 -4.41 20.96
C TYR A 142 -5.50 -3.14 21.41
N ARG A 143 -5.95 -3.14 22.67
CA ARG A 143 -6.42 -1.97 23.39
C ARG A 143 -5.63 -1.84 24.67
N ASN A 144 -4.93 -0.73 24.86
CA ASN A 144 -4.07 -0.47 26.04
C ASN A 144 -3.09 -1.62 26.33
N GLY A 145 -2.58 -2.28 25.25
CA GLY A 145 -1.65 -3.39 25.35
C GLY A 145 -2.28 -4.77 25.58
N GLU A 146 -3.59 -4.87 25.79
CA GLU A 146 -4.30 -6.14 25.84
C GLU A 146 -4.68 -6.59 24.43
N GLY A 147 -4.17 -7.75 24.00
CA GLY A 147 -4.32 -8.28 22.63
C GLY A 147 -5.47 -9.27 22.50
N THR A 148 -6.19 -9.17 21.38
CA THR A 148 -7.25 -10.10 20.96
C THR A 148 -6.96 -10.58 19.55
N LEU A 149 -7.08 -11.89 19.30
CA LEU A 149 -6.98 -12.48 17.97
C LEU A 149 -8.17 -12.04 17.12
N LEU A 150 -7.90 -11.79 15.84
CA LEU A 150 -8.95 -11.52 14.87
C LEU A 150 -9.77 -12.80 14.62
N ASP A 151 -11.09 -12.67 14.57
CA ASP A 151 -11.98 -13.78 14.28
C ASP A 151 -11.87 -14.24 12.81
N ALA A 152 -12.02 -15.54 12.58
CA ALA A 152 -11.90 -16.10 11.23
C ALA A 152 -12.93 -15.53 10.23
N GLN A 153 -14.10 -15.10 10.70
CA GLN A 153 -15.14 -14.44 9.89
C GLN A 153 -14.73 -13.04 9.39
N ASP A 154 -13.74 -12.42 10.04
CA ASP A 154 -13.21 -11.11 9.70
C ASP A 154 -11.96 -11.20 8.81
N ILE A 155 -11.61 -12.43 8.39
CA ILE A 155 -10.48 -12.71 7.50
C ILE A 155 -11.01 -13.22 6.16
N CYS A 156 -10.84 -12.43 5.11
CA CYS A 156 -11.06 -12.89 3.74
C CYS A 156 -9.76 -13.46 3.15
N ILE A 157 -9.90 -14.39 2.19
CA ILE A 157 -8.76 -15.02 1.51
C ILE A 157 -8.76 -14.56 0.06
N ALA A 158 -7.74 -13.78 -0.29
CA ALA A 158 -7.55 -13.18 -1.61
C ALA A 158 -6.38 -13.82 -2.38
N ILE A 159 -5.97 -15.03 -1.99
CA ILE A 159 -4.87 -15.76 -2.62
C ILE A 159 -5.46 -16.79 -3.57
N ASP A 160 -5.06 -16.74 -4.85
CA ASP A 160 -5.22 -17.89 -5.73
C ASP A 160 -4.14 -18.94 -5.40
N PRO A 161 -4.53 -20.13 -4.86
CA PRO A 161 -3.57 -21.16 -4.48
C PRO A 161 -2.70 -21.66 -5.65
N GLU A 162 -3.17 -21.52 -6.89
CA GLU A 162 -2.43 -21.96 -8.09
C GLU A 162 -1.25 -21.04 -8.43
N TYR A 163 -1.29 -19.77 -7.98
CA TYR A 163 -0.28 -18.75 -8.29
C TYR A 163 0.57 -18.35 -7.10
N TYR A 164 0.32 -18.95 -5.93
CA TYR A 164 1.02 -18.58 -4.72
C TYR A 164 2.40 -19.21 -4.63
N HIS A 165 3.43 -18.37 -4.73
CA HIS A 165 4.84 -18.75 -4.56
C HIS A 165 5.57 -17.82 -3.59
N GLY A 166 5.10 -17.67 -2.37
CA GLY A 166 5.75 -16.74 -1.43
C GLY A 166 5.34 -16.90 0.02
N SER A 167 5.78 -15.97 0.86
CA SER A 167 5.36 -15.88 2.27
C SER A 167 3.93 -15.36 2.37
N ALA A 168 3.12 -15.95 3.23
CA ALA A 168 1.77 -15.46 3.50
C ALA A 168 1.85 -14.06 4.14
N GLN A 169 1.00 -13.17 3.68
CA GLN A 169 0.87 -11.81 4.20
C GLN A 169 -0.59 -11.48 4.44
N TYR A 170 -0.86 -10.80 5.54
CA TYR A 170 -2.16 -10.18 5.78
C TYR A 170 -2.09 -8.69 5.56
N LEU A 171 -3.11 -8.15 4.91
CA LEU A 171 -3.49 -6.75 5.02
C LEU A 171 -4.51 -6.67 6.17
N VAL A 172 -4.26 -5.81 7.17
CA VAL A 172 -5.17 -5.59 8.30
C VAL A 172 -5.67 -4.17 8.25
N VAL A 173 -6.99 -3.99 8.33
CA VAL A 173 -7.63 -2.67 8.30
C VAL A 173 -8.52 -2.53 9.52
N SER A 174 -8.26 -1.52 10.36
CA SER A 174 -9.10 -1.20 11.51
C SER A 174 -9.75 0.17 11.35
N GLY A 175 -11.04 0.26 11.64
CA GLY A 175 -11.77 1.52 11.83
C GLY A 175 -11.79 1.88 13.32
N ILE A 176 -11.15 2.99 13.67
CA ILE A 176 -10.97 3.45 15.05
C ILE A 176 -11.71 4.76 15.21
N ASP A 177 -12.79 4.77 15.97
CA ASP A 177 -13.45 6.00 16.41
C ASP A 177 -12.55 6.69 17.44
N THR A 178 -12.18 7.93 17.17
CA THR A 178 -11.31 8.75 18.04
C THR A 178 -12.09 9.73 18.90
N SER A 179 -13.43 9.70 18.84
CA SER A 179 -14.31 10.50 19.71
C SER A 179 -14.35 9.93 21.13
N GLY A 180 -14.71 10.75 22.10
CA GLY A 180 -14.78 10.31 23.50
C GLY A 180 -13.44 9.73 24.01
N GLU A 181 -13.48 8.51 24.53
CA GLU A 181 -12.30 7.72 24.93
C GLU A 181 -11.73 6.89 23.76
N GLY A 182 -12.44 6.83 22.65
CA GLY A 182 -12.10 6.03 21.47
C GLY A 182 -12.47 4.55 21.59
N GLU A 183 -12.67 3.93 20.41
CA GLU A 183 -12.90 2.48 20.32
C GLU A 183 -12.51 1.93 18.92
N ILE A 184 -12.18 0.65 18.85
CA ILE A 184 -12.11 -0.07 17.57
C ILE A 184 -13.55 -0.45 17.20
N VAL A 185 -14.07 0.11 16.12
CA VAL A 185 -15.43 -0.17 15.62
C VAL A 185 -15.45 -1.51 14.90
N SER A 186 -14.52 -1.70 13.96
CA SER A 186 -14.34 -2.97 13.27
C SER A 186 -12.89 -3.18 12.86
N THR A 187 -12.52 -4.43 12.63
CA THR A 187 -11.25 -4.80 12.00
C THR A 187 -11.51 -5.91 11.01
N LYS A 188 -11.01 -5.75 9.78
CA LYS A 188 -11.03 -6.78 8.74
C LYS A 188 -9.61 -7.08 8.30
N SER A 189 -9.41 -8.28 7.82
CA SER A 189 -8.12 -8.70 7.29
C SER A 189 -8.29 -9.44 5.98
N MET A 190 -7.33 -9.27 5.09
CA MET A 190 -7.24 -9.98 3.83
C MET A 190 -5.94 -10.76 3.78
N LEU A 191 -6.02 -12.09 3.69
CA LEU A 191 -4.85 -12.93 3.44
C LEU A 191 -4.52 -12.89 1.94
N GLY A 192 -3.47 -12.16 1.59
CA GLY A 192 -3.06 -11.94 0.20
C GLY A 192 -2.02 -10.84 0.09
N TYR A 193 -1.60 -10.55 -1.13
CA TYR A 193 -0.73 -9.42 -1.41
C TYR A 193 -1.57 -8.20 -1.77
N GLY A 194 -1.34 -7.08 -1.07
CA GLY A 194 -1.88 -5.80 -1.45
C GLY A 194 -0.96 -4.72 -0.90
N ASN A 195 -0.22 -4.06 -1.79
CA ASN A 195 0.81 -3.11 -1.38
C ASN A 195 0.53 -1.67 -1.81
N THR A 196 -0.44 -1.45 -2.68
CA THR A 196 -0.83 -0.11 -3.07
C THR A 196 -2.28 0.15 -2.67
N ILE A 197 -2.48 1.20 -1.89
CA ILE A 197 -3.74 1.52 -1.23
C ILE A 197 -4.18 2.91 -1.66
N TYR A 198 -5.41 3.02 -2.11
CA TYR A 198 -6.11 4.28 -2.36
C TYR A 198 -7.36 4.34 -1.49
N SER A 199 -7.68 5.48 -0.91
CA SER A 199 -8.91 5.69 -0.15
C SER A 199 -9.61 6.97 -0.59
N SER A 200 -10.87 6.83 -0.95
CA SER A 200 -11.82 7.93 -1.05
C SER A 200 -12.43 8.25 0.31
N SER A 201 -13.54 8.99 0.36
CA SER A 201 -14.32 9.21 1.57
C SER A 201 -15.19 8.02 1.97
N GLU A 202 -15.49 7.12 1.04
CA GLU A 202 -16.48 6.05 1.21
C GLU A 202 -15.88 4.65 1.01
N ASN A 203 -14.74 4.56 0.33
CA ASN A 203 -14.14 3.28 -0.02
C ASN A 203 -12.62 3.25 0.20
N LEU A 204 -12.12 2.06 0.52
CA LEU A 204 -10.72 1.71 0.50
C LEU A 204 -10.47 0.72 -0.63
N TYR A 205 -9.57 1.05 -1.54
CA TYR A 205 -9.15 0.18 -2.63
C TYR A 205 -7.76 -0.37 -2.35
N VAL A 206 -7.62 -1.67 -2.54
CA VAL A 206 -6.34 -2.37 -2.43
C VAL A 206 -5.99 -2.94 -3.78
N ALA A 207 -4.82 -2.58 -4.28
CA ALA A 207 -4.28 -3.09 -5.52
C ALA A 207 -3.11 -4.03 -5.25
N ALA A 208 -3.17 -5.20 -5.84
CA ALA A 208 -2.17 -6.25 -5.76
C ALA A 208 -1.65 -6.63 -7.14
N TYR A 209 -0.35 -6.85 -7.27
CA TYR A 209 0.21 -7.38 -8.50
C TYR A 209 -0.30 -8.80 -8.75
N SER A 210 -0.68 -9.07 -9.98
CA SER A 210 -1.15 -10.37 -10.46
C SER A 210 -0.68 -10.63 -11.90
N GLN A 211 -1.06 -11.75 -12.46
CA GLN A 211 -0.80 -12.10 -13.86
C GLN A 211 -2.03 -12.69 -14.50
N LEU A 212 -2.31 -12.27 -15.73
CA LEU A 212 -3.30 -12.89 -16.60
C LEU A 212 -2.62 -13.91 -17.49
N LYS A 213 -3.10 -15.16 -17.46
CA LYS A 213 -2.76 -16.16 -18.46
C LYS A 213 -3.61 -15.96 -19.71
N GLU A 214 -2.96 -15.72 -20.81
CA GLU A 214 -3.60 -15.64 -22.11
C GLU A 214 -3.54 -17.01 -22.82
N SER A 215 -4.23 -17.14 -23.94
CA SER A 215 -4.22 -18.38 -24.72
C SER A 215 -2.80 -18.71 -25.23
N GLY A 216 -2.41 -19.98 -25.13
CA GLY A 216 -1.07 -20.44 -25.51
C GLY A 216 -0.02 -20.21 -24.43
N ASN A 217 1.22 -19.90 -24.85
CA ASN A 217 2.35 -19.62 -23.95
C ASN A 217 2.52 -18.11 -23.74
N ARG A 218 1.43 -17.39 -23.51
CA ARG A 218 1.43 -15.93 -23.28
C ARG A 218 0.85 -15.61 -21.92
N SER A 219 1.44 -14.62 -21.25
CA SER A 219 0.90 -14.02 -20.02
C SER A 219 1.14 -12.53 -20.03
N SER A 220 0.30 -11.78 -19.34
CA SER A 220 0.49 -10.34 -19.11
C SER A 220 0.43 -10.01 -17.63
N ASP A 221 1.10 -8.91 -17.27
CA ASP A 221 0.95 -8.31 -15.95
C ASP A 221 -0.52 -7.91 -15.74
N ALA A 222 -0.98 -7.98 -14.50
CA ALA A 222 -2.31 -7.57 -14.09
C ALA A 222 -2.28 -6.93 -12.71
N THR A 223 -3.32 -6.16 -12.43
CA THR A 223 -3.60 -5.65 -11.09
C THR A 223 -4.92 -6.23 -10.61
N GLN A 224 -4.85 -7.02 -9.54
CA GLN A 224 -6.01 -7.48 -8.78
C GLN A 224 -6.46 -6.34 -7.88
N LEU A 225 -7.75 -6.08 -7.83
CA LEU A 225 -8.38 -4.99 -7.08
C LEU A 225 -9.36 -5.55 -6.06
N TYR A 226 -9.38 -4.93 -4.87
CA TYR A 226 -10.35 -5.19 -3.81
C TYR A 226 -10.92 -3.86 -3.34
N ARG A 227 -12.26 -3.77 -3.22
CA ARG A 227 -12.94 -2.59 -2.68
C ARG A 227 -13.60 -2.92 -1.36
N PHE A 228 -13.19 -2.19 -0.33
CA PHE A 228 -13.82 -2.21 0.99
C PHE A 228 -14.65 -0.94 1.15
N SER A 229 -15.89 -1.08 1.59
CA SER A 229 -16.70 0.06 2.02
C SER A 229 -16.25 0.58 3.39
N LEU A 230 -16.34 1.90 3.59
CA LEU A 230 -15.98 2.59 4.81
C LEU A 230 -17.22 3.35 5.33
N ASP A 231 -17.86 2.85 6.38
CA ASP A 231 -19.03 3.49 6.96
C ASP A 231 -18.91 3.61 8.48
N ALA A 232 -18.66 4.84 8.96
CA ALA A 232 -18.55 5.17 10.39
C ALA A 232 -17.68 4.18 11.20
N GLY A 233 -16.56 3.73 10.61
CA GLY A 233 -15.62 2.77 11.20
C GLY A 233 -15.90 1.31 10.84
N ASN A 234 -17.06 0.97 10.31
CA ASN A 234 -17.32 -0.35 9.75
C ASN A 234 -16.60 -0.51 8.42
N ILE A 235 -16.11 -1.72 8.18
CA ILE A 235 -15.32 -2.08 7.00
C ILE A 235 -15.86 -3.39 6.46
N GLU A 236 -16.29 -3.43 5.19
CA GLU A 236 -16.73 -4.66 4.55
C GLU A 236 -16.14 -4.78 3.14
N LEU A 237 -15.70 -6.00 2.78
CA LEU A 237 -15.27 -6.31 1.41
C LEU A 237 -16.50 -6.41 0.51
N GLU A 238 -16.63 -5.49 -0.44
CA GLU A 238 -17.81 -5.35 -1.30
C GLU A 238 -17.59 -5.87 -2.72
N ALA A 239 -16.36 -5.75 -3.24
CA ALA A 239 -16.08 -6.12 -4.60
C ALA A 239 -14.63 -6.56 -4.82
N GLU A 240 -14.46 -7.42 -5.82
CA GLU A 240 -13.18 -7.85 -6.35
C GLU A 240 -13.19 -7.69 -7.88
N GLY A 241 -12.07 -7.24 -8.44
CA GLY A 241 -11.93 -7.06 -9.87
C GLY A 241 -10.49 -7.20 -10.32
N MET A 242 -10.27 -7.22 -11.64
CA MET A 242 -8.92 -7.30 -12.20
C MET A 242 -8.82 -6.46 -13.46
N VAL A 243 -7.71 -5.74 -13.60
CA VAL A 243 -7.39 -5.01 -14.85
C VAL A 243 -6.04 -5.47 -15.38
N PRO A 244 -5.82 -5.46 -16.71
CA PRO A 244 -4.51 -5.69 -17.29
C PRO A 244 -3.50 -4.62 -16.87
N GLY A 245 -2.24 -5.03 -16.67
CA GLY A 245 -1.12 -4.15 -16.35
C GLY A 245 -0.91 -3.90 -14.87
N SER A 246 0.22 -3.29 -14.54
CA SER A 246 0.63 -2.90 -13.21
C SER A 246 0.54 -1.38 -13.01
N ILE A 247 0.31 -0.95 -11.78
CA ILE A 247 0.25 0.48 -11.42
C ILE A 247 1.60 0.96 -10.89
N ILE A 248 1.89 2.24 -11.07
CA ILE A 248 3.12 2.84 -10.56
C ILE A 248 3.03 3.13 -9.06
N ASN A 249 1.93 3.67 -8.60
CA ASN A 249 1.67 4.05 -7.21
C ASN A 249 0.18 4.36 -7.00
N GLN A 250 -0.19 4.80 -5.81
CA GLN A 250 -1.57 5.14 -5.43
C GLN A 250 -2.21 6.26 -6.26
N PHE A 251 -1.43 7.17 -6.85
CA PHE A 251 -1.97 8.25 -7.69
C PHE A 251 -2.45 7.77 -9.06
N ALA A 252 -2.11 6.52 -9.43
CA ALA A 252 -2.66 5.86 -10.62
C ALA A 252 -4.09 5.35 -10.41
N MET A 253 -4.65 5.51 -9.21
CA MET A 253 -6.01 5.14 -8.83
C MET A 253 -6.79 6.37 -8.35
N ASP A 254 -8.08 6.39 -8.61
CA ASP A 254 -8.98 7.42 -8.14
C ASP A 254 -10.44 6.93 -8.16
N GLU A 255 -11.28 7.52 -7.33
CA GLU A 255 -12.73 7.35 -7.34
C GLU A 255 -13.41 8.72 -7.48
N TYR A 256 -14.26 8.85 -8.46
CA TYR A 256 -15.05 10.05 -8.69
C TYR A 256 -16.45 9.71 -9.16
N ASP A 257 -17.46 10.27 -8.48
CA ASP A 257 -18.88 10.06 -8.74
C ASP A 257 -19.27 8.58 -8.89
N GLY A 258 -18.78 7.75 -7.93
CA GLY A 258 -19.05 6.31 -7.88
C GLY A 258 -18.34 5.46 -8.95
N THR A 259 -17.45 6.07 -9.74
CA THR A 259 -16.64 5.37 -10.75
C THR A 259 -15.19 5.26 -10.27
N PHE A 260 -14.66 4.05 -10.24
CA PHE A 260 -13.24 3.82 -10.00
C PHE A 260 -12.44 3.95 -11.30
N ARG A 261 -11.31 4.62 -11.26
CA ARG A 261 -10.46 4.93 -12.42
C ARG A 261 -9.03 4.50 -12.13
N ILE A 262 -8.38 3.88 -13.12
CA ILE A 262 -7.03 3.35 -12.94
C ILE A 262 -6.22 3.44 -14.23
N VAL A 263 -4.95 3.86 -14.12
CA VAL A 263 -3.99 3.87 -15.22
C VAL A 263 -2.91 2.83 -14.96
N THR A 264 -2.63 1.99 -15.94
CA THR A 264 -1.68 0.89 -15.85
C THR A 264 -0.66 0.88 -16.97
N THR A 265 0.51 0.26 -16.71
CA THR A 265 1.43 -0.19 -17.76
C THR A 265 1.29 -1.70 -17.92
N VAL A 266 0.92 -2.13 -19.11
CA VAL A 266 0.73 -3.54 -19.46
C VAL A 266 1.99 -4.07 -20.10
N ASN A 267 2.56 -5.15 -19.53
CA ASN A 267 3.63 -5.93 -20.15
C ASN A 267 3.08 -7.31 -20.48
N SER A 268 3.14 -7.71 -21.73
CA SER A 268 2.76 -9.04 -22.21
C SER A 268 3.97 -9.81 -22.66
N TYR A 269 4.09 -11.05 -22.22
CA TYR A 269 5.23 -11.93 -22.47
C TYR A 269 4.79 -13.19 -23.23
N SER A 270 5.47 -13.49 -24.32
CA SER A 270 5.36 -14.79 -25.01
C SER A 270 6.50 -15.68 -24.56
N TYR A 271 6.22 -16.97 -24.35
CA TYR A 271 7.19 -17.94 -23.85
C TYR A 271 7.38 -19.08 -24.82
N SER A 272 8.58 -19.63 -24.85
CA SER A 272 8.88 -20.97 -25.43
C SER A 272 9.43 -21.88 -24.35
N ASP A 273 8.90 -23.08 -24.28
CA ASP A 273 9.40 -24.11 -23.38
C ASP A 273 10.46 -24.96 -24.15
N GLY A 274 11.64 -25.10 -23.53
CA GLY A 274 12.73 -25.95 -24.03
C GLY A 274 12.94 -27.15 -23.10
N ARG A 275 13.39 -28.27 -23.65
CA ARG A 275 13.70 -29.47 -22.88
C ARG A 275 15.01 -30.10 -23.34
N ARG A 276 15.86 -30.46 -22.37
CA ARG A 276 17.07 -31.23 -22.63
C ARG A 276 17.24 -32.29 -21.53
N GLY A 277 16.92 -33.53 -21.84
CA GLY A 277 16.81 -34.59 -20.82
C GLY A 277 15.68 -34.28 -19.83
N ASP A 278 15.97 -34.31 -18.53
CA ASP A 278 15.02 -33.98 -17.46
C ASP A 278 14.95 -32.50 -17.13
N MET A 279 15.79 -31.67 -17.75
CA MET A 279 15.81 -30.22 -17.54
C MET A 279 14.80 -29.55 -18.47
N VAL A 280 13.85 -28.82 -17.86
CA VAL A 280 12.85 -28.00 -18.55
C VAL A 280 13.17 -26.54 -18.23
N TRP A 281 13.17 -25.69 -19.24
CA TRP A 281 13.30 -24.25 -19.06
C TRP A 281 12.27 -23.51 -19.89
N ARG A 282 11.90 -22.33 -19.42
CA ARG A 282 11.02 -21.40 -20.12
C ARG A 282 11.81 -20.14 -20.46
N SER A 283 11.72 -19.70 -21.70
CA SER A 283 12.39 -18.50 -22.20
C SER A 283 11.36 -17.52 -22.75
N ILE A 284 11.51 -16.23 -22.43
CA ILE A 284 10.73 -15.15 -23.05
C ILE A 284 11.19 -15.03 -24.49
N THR A 285 10.25 -15.11 -25.43
CA THR A 285 10.50 -15.01 -26.88
C THR A 285 10.06 -13.68 -27.47
N ASP A 286 9.12 -13.02 -26.79
CA ASP A 286 8.58 -11.72 -27.20
C ASP A 286 8.06 -10.98 -25.98
N ASN A 287 8.11 -9.64 -26.02
CA ASN A 287 7.59 -8.75 -25.00
C ASN A 287 6.95 -7.53 -25.66
N GLU A 288 5.68 -7.29 -25.36
CA GLU A 288 4.94 -6.09 -25.77
C GLU A 288 4.64 -5.24 -24.53
N GLN A 289 4.82 -3.94 -24.65
CA GLN A 289 4.51 -2.99 -23.58
C GLN A 289 3.64 -1.85 -24.12
N TYR A 290 2.60 -1.50 -23.38
CA TYR A 290 1.75 -0.35 -23.65
C TYR A 290 1.10 0.14 -22.35
N ASN A 291 0.45 1.31 -22.40
CA ASN A 291 -0.28 1.85 -21.27
C ASN A 291 -1.78 1.79 -21.53
N ALA A 292 -2.55 1.75 -20.46
CA ALA A 292 -3.99 1.69 -20.52
C ALA A 292 -4.64 2.49 -19.38
N LEU A 293 -5.85 3.00 -19.65
CA LEU A 293 -6.75 3.57 -18.66
C LEU A 293 -8.02 2.72 -18.64
N TYR A 294 -8.47 2.36 -17.45
CA TYR A 294 -9.72 1.65 -17.21
C TYR A 294 -10.63 2.46 -16.28
N THR A 295 -11.90 2.42 -16.53
CA THR A 295 -12.97 2.89 -15.64
C THR A 295 -13.82 1.70 -15.25
N LEU A 296 -14.13 1.59 -13.96
CA LEU A 296 -14.82 0.44 -13.38
C LEU A 296 -16.03 0.93 -12.56
N ASP A 297 -17.06 0.10 -12.52
CA ASP A 297 -18.23 0.34 -11.68
C ASP A 297 -17.98 -0.06 -10.21
N SER A 298 -19.02 0.02 -9.39
CA SER A 298 -18.95 -0.34 -7.97
C SER A 298 -18.67 -1.84 -7.71
N ASN A 299 -18.89 -2.71 -8.69
CA ASN A 299 -18.54 -4.13 -8.60
C ASN A 299 -17.11 -4.40 -9.09
N LEU A 300 -16.36 -3.36 -9.47
CA LEU A 300 -15.06 -3.44 -10.12
C LEU A 300 -15.10 -4.13 -11.49
N ASP A 301 -16.26 -4.08 -12.17
CA ASP A 301 -16.36 -4.48 -13.56
C ASP A 301 -15.94 -3.34 -14.49
N ILE A 302 -15.12 -3.65 -15.52
CA ILE A 302 -14.65 -2.64 -16.47
C ILE A 302 -15.84 -2.15 -17.32
N ILE A 303 -16.16 -0.85 -17.23
CA ILE A 303 -17.24 -0.20 -18.00
C ILE A 303 -16.71 0.65 -19.17
N GLY A 304 -15.46 1.10 -19.11
CA GLY A 304 -14.81 1.84 -20.19
C GLY A 304 -13.30 1.67 -20.15
N LYS A 305 -12.65 1.89 -21.30
CA LYS A 305 -11.21 1.74 -21.42
C LYS A 305 -10.59 2.51 -22.58
N ILE A 306 -9.32 2.85 -22.44
CA ILE A 306 -8.41 3.25 -23.51
C ILE A 306 -7.18 2.35 -23.39
N GLU A 307 -6.85 1.63 -24.44
CA GLU A 307 -5.71 0.70 -24.49
C GLU A 307 -4.72 1.07 -25.60
N ASN A 308 -3.56 0.43 -25.62
CA ASN A 308 -2.49 0.65 -26.60
C ASN A 308 -1.97 2.08 -26.66
N LEU A 309 -1.95 2.78 -25.52
CA LEU A 309 -1.38 4.11 -25.41
C LEU A 309 0.14 4.05 -25.29
N ALA A 310 0.82 4.92 -26.05
CA ALA A 310 2.28 5.07 -26.03
C ALA A 310 3.02 3.72 -25.98
N PRO A 311 2.98 2.90 -27.06
CA PRO A 311 3.67 1.63 -27.11
C PRO A 311 5.16 1.77 -26.81
N ASP A 312 5.75 0.80 -26.11
CA ASP A 312 7.13 0.76 -25.62
C ASP A 312 7.49 1.85 -24.59
N GLU A 313 6.49 2.53 -24.03
CA GLU A 313 6.64 3.50 -22.95
C GLU A 313 5.95 2.99 -21.68
N ARG A 314 6.34 3.55 -20.53
CA ARG A 314 5.67 3.27 -19.25
C ARG A 314 5.13 4.54 -18.62
N VAL A 315 4.12 4.38 -17.76
CA VAL A 315 3.58 5.48 -16.94
C VAL A 315 4.61 5.94 -15.92
N TYR A 316 4.81 7.26 -15.81
CA TYR A 316 5.68 7.91 -14.83
C TYR A 316 4.93 8.68 -13.77
N SER A 317 3.85 9.35 -14.16
CA SER A 317 2.96 9.99 -13.20
C SER A 317 1.52 10.01 -13.71
N VAL A 318 0.60 10.01 -12.75
CA VAL A 318 -0.85 10.09 -13.00
C VAL A 318 -1.43 11.12 -12.03
N ARG A 319 -2.42 11.86 -12.51
CA ARG A 319 -3.26 12.70 -11.67
C ARG A 319 -4.66 12.75 -12.23
N PHE A 320 -5.63 12.49 -11.39
CA PHE A 320 -7.03 12.72 -11.67
C PHE A 320 -7.49 14.02 -11.02
N ASP A 321 -8.33 14.78 -11.72
CA ASP A 321 -8.91 16.05 -11.26
C ASP A 321 -10.34 16.18 -11.81
N GLY A 322 -11.32 15.88 -10.95
CA GLY A 322 -12.73 15.84 -11.35
C GLY A 322 -12.97 14.90 -12.54
N GLU A 323 -13.52 15.42 -13.63
CA GLU A 323 -13.83 14.67 -14.85
C GLU A 323 -12.63 14.50 -15.79
N THR A 324 -11.42 14.91 -15.39
CA THR A 324 -10.24 14.83 -16.24
C THR A 324 -9.16 13.97 -15.62
N GLY A 325 -8.54 13.13 -16.44
CA GLY A 325 -7.33 12.37 -16.09
C GLY A 325 -6.12 12.92 -16.83
N TYR A 326 -4.99 13.00 -16.14
CA TYR A 326 -3.68 13.39 -16.69
C TYR A 326 -2.68 12.28 -16.41
N PHE A 327 -1.90 11.88 -17.43
CA PHE A 327 -0.81 10.94 -17.20
C PHE A 327 0.35 11.20 -18.15
N VAL A 328 1.54 10.98 -17.64
CA VAL A 328 2.80 11.12 -18.35
C VAL A 328 3.37 9.72 -18.60
N THR A 329 3.73 9.46 -19.84
CA THR A 329 4.50 8.28 -20.22
C THR A 329 5.89 8.72 -20.67
N PHE A 330 6.89 7.84 -20.64
CA PHE A 330 8.27 8.22 -21.03
C PHE A 330 9.05 7.06 -21.63
N ARG A 331 9.76 7.38 -22.71
CA ARG A 331 10.89 6.62 -23.24
C ARG A 331 12.08 7.54 -23.59
N GLN A 332 11.85 8.60 -24.32
CA GLN A 332 12.84 9.62 -24.71
C GLN A 332 12.27 11.04 -24.72
N VAL A 333 11.02 11.23 -25.07
CA VAL A 333 10.27 12.50 -25.06
C VAL A 333 8.91 12.20 -24.46
N ASP A 334 8.46 13.01 -23.50
CA ASP A 334 7.23 12.76 -22.75
C ASP A 334 5.98 13.26 -23.47
N PRO A 335 5.04 12.41 -23.80
CA PRO A 335 3.68 12.86 -23.93
C PRO A 335 3.00 12.97 -22.57
N LEU A 336 2.49 14.16 -22.24
CA LEU A 336 1.45 14.35 -21.26
C LEU A 336 0.11 14.16 -21.98
N PHE A 337 -0.63 13.13 -21.60
CA PHE A 337 -1.99 12.89 -22.07
C PHE A 337 -2.98 13.58 -21.14
N SER A 338 -4.03 14.20 -21.73
CA SER A 338 -5.24 14.59 -21.03
C SER A 338 -6.42 13.78 -21.55
N VAL A 339 -7.26 13.28 -20.63
CA VAL A 339 -8.36 12.37 -20.93
C VAL A 339 -9.65 12.91 -20.32
N ASP A 340 -10.71 12.99 -21.12
CA ASP A 340 -12.07 13.24 -20.67
C ASP A 340 -12.67 11.96 -20.10
N LEU A 341 -13.10 12.03 -18.85
CA LEU A 341 -13.73 10.96 -18.08
C LEU A 341 -15.17 11.30 -17.68
N SER A 342 -15.74 12.39 -18.23
CA SER A 342 -17.13 12.80 -17.95
C SER A 342 -18.15 11.72 -18.33
N ASN A 343 -17.84 10.89 -19.33
CA ASN A 343 -18.57 9.66 -19.64
C ASN A 343 -17.69 8.45 -19.33
N PRO A 344 -17.82 7.82 -18.13
CA PRO A 344 -16.98 6.71 -17.75
C PRO A 344 -17.03 5.51 -18.71
N ALA A 345 -18.16 5.28 -19.38
CA ALA A 345 -18.29 4.18 -20.34
C ALA A 345 -17.55 4.44 -21.66
N ASN A 346 -17.14 5.68 -21.92
CA ASN A 346 -16.45 6.05 -23.14
C ASN A 346 -15.40 7.13 -22.88
N PRO A 347 -14.30 6.83 -22.16
CA PRO A 347 -13.21 7.77 -21.94
C PRO A 347 -12.57 8.19 -23.27
N VAL A 348 -12.18 9.47 -23.41
CA VAL A 348 -11.68 10.03 -24.66
C VAL A 348 -10.40 10.84 -24.41
N ILE A 349 -9.36 10.61 -25.23
CA ILE A 349 -8.16 11.43 -25.21
C ILE A 349 -8.49 12.83 -25.77
N LEU A 350 -8.33 13.86 -24.95
CA LEU A 350 -8.52 15.26 -25.35
C LEU A 350 -7.32 15.81 -26.08
N GLY A 351 -6.13 15.40 -25.70
CA GLY A 351 -4.90 15.86 -26.30
C GLY A 351 -3.65 15.16 -25.77
N GLU A 352 -2.57 15.41 -26.48
CA GLU A 352 -1.22 14.97 -26.16
C GLU A 352 -0.29 16.17 -26.24
N LEU A 353 0.46 16.45 -25.18
CA LEU A 353 1.45 17.52 -25.13
C LEU A 353 2.84 16.90 -24.95
N LYS A 354 3.72 17.08 -25.95
CA LYS A 354 5.12 16.62 -25.88
C LYS A 354 5.99 17.72 -25.30
N ILE A 355 6.61 17.43 -24.16
CA ILE A 355 7.52 18.34 -23.46
C ILE A 355 8.85 17.61 -23.26
N PRO A 356 10.04 18.22 -23.58
CA PRO A 356 11.32 17.60 -23.27
C PRO A 356 11.48 17.34 -21.77
N GLY A 357 11.90 16.11 -21.40
CA GLY A 357 11.97 15.67 -20.01
C GLY A 357 10.74 14.91 -19.57
N PHE A 358 10.58 14.67 -18.28
CA PHE A 358 9.42 13.96 -17.73
C PHE A 358 9.00 14.50 -16.36
N SER A 359 7.70 14.48 -16.10
CA SER A 359 7.14 14.84 -14.80
C SER A 359 6.93 13.59 -13.95
N GLU A 360 7.62 13.55 -12.80
CA GLU A 360 7.45 12.49 -11.79
C GLU A 360 6.25 12.75 -10.87
N TYR A 361 5.81 14.02 -10.80
CA TYR A 361 4.70 14.44 -9.96
C TYR A 361 3.87 15.50 -10.68
N LEU A 362 2.55 15.34 -10.67
CA LEU A 362 1.57 16.26 -11.20
C LEU A 362 0.68 16.78 -10.07
N HIS A 363 0.47 18.10 -10.03
CA HIS A 363 -0.35 18.74 -8.99
C HIS A 363 -1.35 19.72 -9.60
N PRO A 364 -2.66 19.57 -9.40
CA PRO A 364 -3.63 20.58 -9.71
C PRO A 364 -3.38 21.81 -8.83
N PHE A 365 -3.00 22.93 -9.45
CA PHE A 365 -2.68 24.15 -8.72
C PHE A 365 -3.86 25.10 -8.62
N ALA A 366 -4.64 25.19 -9.69
CA ALA A 366 -5.86 25.99 -9.80
C ALA A 366 -6.72 25.40 -10.92
N ASP A 367 -7.95 25.90 -11.06
CA ASP A 367 -8.87 25.47 -12.10
C ASP A 367 -8.23 25.61 -13.49
N GLY A 368 -8.11 24.50 -14.22
CA GLY A 368 -7.44 24.40 -15.51
C GLY A 368 -5.91 24.59 -15.49
N LEU A 369 -5.26 24.60 -14.32
CA LEU A 369 -3.81 24.77 -14.20
C LEU A 369 -3.17 23.58 -13.48
N LEU A 370 -2.39 22.82 -14.22
CA LEU A 370 -1.62 21.67 -13.75
C LEU A 370 -0.14 22.06 -13.61
N PHE A 371 0.45 21.73 -12.47
CA PHE A 371 1.86 21.92 -12.17
C PHE A 371 2.58 20.56 -12.26
N GLY A 372 3.68 20.48 -13.00
CA GLY A 372 4.49 19.29 -13.15
C GLY A 372 5.88 19.48 -12.57
N LEU A 373 6.31 18.58 -11.69
CA LEU A 373 7.67 18.53 -11.17
C LEU A 373 8.37 17.27 -11.68
N GLY A 374 9.53 17.42 -12.30
CA GLY A 374 10.26 16.30 -12.87
C GLY A 374 11.68 16.65 -13.23
N LYS A 375 12.18 16.03 -14.28
CA LYS A 375 13.53 16.24 -14.80
C LYS A 375 13.50 16.64 -16.26
N ASP A 376 14.42 17.51 -16.62
CA ASP A 376 14.68 17.83 -18.03
C ASP A 376 15.42 16.67 -18.70
N ALA A 377 15.23 16.49 -19.99
CA ALA A 377 15.99 15.55 -20.79
C ALA A 377 16.35 16.16 -22.14
N ASP A 378 17.55 15.84 -22.63
CA ASP A 378 18.01 16.24 -23.93
C ASP A 378 17.30 15.39 -25.01
N GLU A 379 16.67 16.06 -25.98
CA GLU A 379 15.84 15.44 -27.02
C GLU A 379 16.61 14.45 -27.92
N GLU A 380 17.90 14.72 -28.16
CA GLU A 380 18.71 13.94 -29.11
C GLU A 380 19.37 12.74 -28.42
N SER A 381 19.88 12.94 -27.20
CA SER A 381 20.63 11.90 -26.47
C SER A 381 19.80 11.14 -25.42
N GLY A 382 18.61 11.61 -25.06
CA GLY A 382 17.80 11.08 -23.95
C GLY A 382 18.45 11.28 -22.57
N ARG A 383 19.47 12.12 -22.48
CA ARG A 383 20.24 12.32 -21.25
C ARG A 383 19.45 13.15 -20.26
N VAL A 384 19.17 12.56 -19.13
CA VAL A 384 18.42 13.22 -18.04
C VAL A 384 19.28 14.30 -17.39
N GLY A 385 18.72 15.52 -17.29
CA GLY A 385 19.35 16.73 -16.79
C GLY A 385 18.88 17.14 -15.39
N CYS A 386 18.69 18.47 -15.22
CA CYS A 386 18.30 19.07 -13.95
C CYS A 386 16.82 18.90 -13.63
N ILE A 387 16.42 19.27 -12.39
CA ILE A 387 15.01 19.38 -11.99
C ILE A 387 14.33 20.44 -12.86
N LYS A 388 13.12 20.15 -13.30
CA LYS A 388 12.27 20.98 -14.13
C LYS A 388 10.89 21.16 -13.49
N LEU A 389 10.38 22.36 -13.56
CA LEU A 389 9.04 22.76 -13.19
C LEU A 389 8.25 23.15 -14.44
#